data_d17f5d40becaa256e8c79968f81eb3f4
#
_entry.id   d17f5d40becaa256e8c79968f81eb3f4
#
_cell.length_a   1.000
_cell.length_b   1.000
_cell.length_c   1.000
_cell.angle_alpha   90.00
_cell.angle_beta   90.00
_cell.angle_gamma   90.00
#
_symmetry.space_group_name_H-M   'P 1'
#
loop_
_entity.id
_entity.type
_entity.pdbx_description
1 polymer ?
#
loop_
_entity_poly.entity_id
_entity_poly.type
_entity_poly.pdbx_seq_one_letter_code
_entity_poly.pdbx_strand_id
1 'polypeptide(L)'
;VTVGYQPEEMAVVAGKLYVANSGGYRAPYYDNTISVVDLKTMREERQIPVAINLHRLRSDRYGQLWVTSRGDNATLPPSLYWLSPGDDGEMSVGGKVDVQATEMAIVGDTLYYIGTTDAAVKGGKSVDMGLVDIVAHKTISTTLFDAKEVGEMTMPYGIAVNPYTKDFYLMDAKNYVSSG
;
A
#
# COMPACT_ATOMS: atom_id res chain seq x y z
N VAL A 1 2.71 21.21 8.90
CA VAL A 1 1.54 21.20 7.99
C VAL A 1 0.47 20.32 8.58
N THR A 2 -0.77 20.79 8.57
CA THR A 2 -1.91 19.96 8.93
C THR A 2 -2.33 19.18 7.69
N VAL A 3 -2.60 17.87 7.85
CA VAL A 3 -3.10 16.96 6.81
C VAL A 3 -4.37 16.27 7.33
N GLY A 4 -4.87 15.27 6.61
CA GLY A 4 -6.02 14.48 7.05
C GLY A 4 -5.77 13.67 8.33
N TYR A 5 -6.72 12.83 8.68
CA TYR A 5 -6.68 12.08 9.94
C TYR A 5 -5.75 10.87 9.87
N GLN A 6 -4.89 10.75 10.88
CA GLN A 6 -3.95 9.64 11.04
C GLN A 6 -3.13 9.35 9.77
N PRO A 7 -2.17 10.25 9.48
CA PRO A 7 -1.23 10.01 8.38
C PRO A 7 -0.40 8.77 8.65
N GLU A 8 -0.32 7.88 7.68
CA GLU A 8 0.39 6.59 7.79
C GLU A 8 1.73 6.63 7.06
N GLU A 9 1.71 6.94 5.77
CA GLU A 9 2.90 6.93 4.95
C GLU A 9 2.92 8.09 3.95
N MET A 10 4.13 8.44 3.48
CA MET A 10 4.37 9.60 2.63
C MET A 10 5.26 9.23 1.44
N ALA A 11 5.02 9.89 0.30
CA ALA A 11 5.87 9.81 -0.88
C ALA A 11 6.08 11.20 -1.49
N VAL A 12 7.21 11.40 -2.14
CA VAL A 12 7.54 12.67 -2.81
C VAL A 12 7.58 12.45 -4.32
N VAL A 13 6.82 13.26 -5.06
CA VAL A 13 6.84 13.29 -6.53
C VAL A 13 6.79 14.74 -6.99
N ALA A 14 7.68 15.11 -7.91
CA ALA A 14 7.68 16.42 -8.58
C ALA A 14 7.59 17.63 -7.62
N GLY A 15 8.29 17.58 -6.47
CA GLY A 15 8.32 18.68 -5.49
C GLY A 15 7.08 18.77 -4.60
N LYS A 16 6.18 17.81 -4.67
CA LYS A 16 5.03 17.69 -3.78
C LYS A 16 5.17 16.46 -2.87
N LEU A 17 4.74 16.61 -1.62
CA LEU A 17 4.62 15.53 -0.65
C LEU A 17 3.17 15.04 -0.66
N TYR A 18 3.01 13.76 -0.86
CA TYR A 18 1.73 13.06 -0.79
C TYR A 18 1.67 12.29 0.51
N VAL A 19 0.57 12.41 1.25
CA VAL A 19 0.39 11.82 2.57
C VAL A 19 -0.88 10.99 2.59
N ALA A 20 -0.76 9.69 2.80
CA ALA A 20 -1.90 8.79 2.93
C ALA A 20 -2.54 8.96 4.32
N ASN A 21 -3.83 9.32 4.36
CA ASN A 21 -4.59 9.50 5.58
C ASN A 21 -5.49 8.29 5.81
N SER A 22 -5.33 7.59 6.93
CA SER A 22 -6.09 6.39 7.22
C SER A 22 -7.37 6.66 8.02
N GLY A 23 -7.30 7.56 8.99
CA GLY A 23 -8.36 7.70 9.99
C GLY A 23 -8.64 6.40 10.75
N GLY A 24 -7.67 5.47 10.83
CA GLY A 24 -7.87 4.09 11.31
C GLY A 24 -8.43 3.98 12.73
N TYR A 25 -8.09 4.92 13.64
CA TYR A 25 -8.67 4.95 14.99
C TYR A 25 -10.07 5.60 15.08
N ARG A 26 -10.60 6.05 13.94
CA ARG A 26 -11.93 6.66 13.86
C ARG A 26 -13.00 5.72 13.34
N ALA A 27 -12.74 4.42 13.30
CA ALA A 27 -13.73 3.45 12.83
C ALA A 27 -15.12 3.71 13.44
N PRO A 28 -16.20 3.67 12.65
CA PRO A 28 -16.25 3.38 11.21
C PRO A 28 -16.02 4.59 10.30
N TYR A 29 -15.65 5.75 10.83
CA TYR A 29 -15.51 7.03 10.11
C TYR A 29 -14.06 7.24 9.65
N TYR A 30 -13.55 6.30 8.86
CA TYR A 30 -12.20 6.36 8.31
C TYR A 30 -11.99 7.61 7.43
N ASP A 31 -10.72 8.06 7.34
CA ASP A 31 -10.33 8.98 6.28
C ASP A 31 -10.18 8.22 4.96
N ASN A 32 -10.31 8.91 3.84
CA ASN A 32 -10.25 8.31 2.51
C ASN A 32 -9.39 9.11 1.52
N THR A 33 -8.50 9.97 2.05
CA THR A 33 -7.80 10.95 1.23
C THR A 33 -6.28 10.78 1.23
N ILE A 34 -5.66 11.27 0.16
CA ILE A 34 -4.25 11.62 0.11
C ILE A 34 -4.14 13.14 0.15
N SER A 35 -3.48 13.70 1.18
CA SER A 35 -3.15 15.12 1.23
C SER A 35 -1.98 15.43 0.32
N VAL A 36 -2.07 16.50 -0.46
CA VAL A 36 -1.02 17.02 -1.34
C VAL A 36 -0.44 18.28 -0.73
N VAL A 37 0.84 18.24 -0.38
CA VAL A 37 1.56 19.34 0.25
C VAL A 37 2.65 19.83 -0.70
N ASP A 38 2.64 21.13 -1.00
CA ASP A 38 3.71 21.76 -1.75
C ASP A 38 4.95 21.93 -0.84
N LEU A 39 6.07 21.33 -1.21
CA LEU A 39 7.30 21.33 -0.42
C LEU A 39 8.02 22.68 -0.43
N LYS A 40 7.72 23.58 -1.36
CA LYS A 40 8.31 24.91 -1.42
C LYS A 40 7.60 25.86 -0.46
N THR A 41 6.27 25.79 -0.40
CA THR A 41 5.46 26.67 0.46
C THR A 41 5.14 26.05 1.81
N MET A 42 5.31 24.73 1.93
CA MET A 42 4.94 23.92 3.11
C MET A 42 3.46 24.08 3.46
N ARG A 43 2.59 24.07 2.46
CA ARG A 43 1.14 24.15 2.62
C ARG A 43 0.44 22.99 1.94
N GLU A 44 -0.61 22.48 2.57
CA GLU A 44 -1.54 21.58 1.91
C GLU A 44 -2.29 22.36 0.82
N GLU A 45 -2.25 21.86 -0.41
CA GLU A 45 -2.92 22.49 -1.54
C GLU A 45 -4.31 21.89 -1.77
N ARG A 46 -4.43 20.57 -1.60
CA ARG A 46 -5.66 19.83 -1.82
C ARG A 46 -5.60 18.44 -1.21
N GLN A 47 -6.73 17.75 -1.24
CA GLN A 47 -6.84 16.33 -0.91
C GLN A 47 -7.41 15.57 -2.10
N ILE A 48 -6.91 14.35 -2.32
CA ILE A 48 -7.38 13.45 -3.38
C ILE A 48 -8.14 12.31 -2.71
N PRO A 49 -9.47 12.21 -2.90
CA PRO A 49 -10.23 11.05 -2.45
C PRO A 49 -9.80 9.78 -3.21
N VAL A 50 -9.52 8.69 -2.50
CA VAL A 50 -9.10 7.40 -3.08
C VAL A 50 -9.95 6.27 -2.52
N ALA A 51 -9.69 5.87 -1.28
CA ALA A 51 -10.36 4.77 -0.59
C ALA A 51 -10.18 4.94 0.92
N ILE A 52 -11.05 4.33 1.70
CA ILE A 52 -10.98 4.40 3.17
C ILE A 52 -9.72 3.71 3.71
N ASN A 53 -9.26 4.16 4.87
CA ASN A 53 -8.22 3.49 5.64
C ASN A 53 -6.93 3.22 4.82
N LEU A 54 -6.43 4.28 4.16
CA LEU A 54 -5.21 4.22 3.38
C LEU A 54 -4.02 3.88 4.27
N HIS A 55 -3.05 3.10 3.74
CA HIS A 55 -1.94 2.63 4.53
C HIS A 55 -0.58 2.88 3.88
N ARG A 56 -0.14 2.02 2.97
CA ARG A 56 1.16 2.19 2.30
C ARG A 56 1.03 3.10 1.10
N LEU A 57 2.03 3.96 0.92
CA LEU A 57 2.11 4.89 -0.20
C LEU A 57 3.54 4.88 -0.76
N ARG A 58 3.70 4.54 -2.03
CA ARG A 58 4.99 4.49 -2.73
C ARG A 58 4.91 5.25 -4.05
N SER A 59 6.00 5.90 -4.41
CA SER A 59 6.20 6.39 -5.77
C SER A 59 7.02 5.39 -6.58
N ASP A 60 6.72 5.27 -7.85
CA ASP A 60 7.52 4.50 -8.79
C ASP A 60 8.45 5.40 -9.62
N ARG A 61 9.23 4.79 -10.49
CA ARG A 61 10.18 5.50 -11.36
C ARG A 61 9.53 6.32 -12.49
N TYR A 62 8.24 6.16 -12.71
CA TYR A 62 7.46 6.90 -13.70
C TYR A 62 6.72 8.10 -13.09
N GLY A 63 6.90 8.33 -11.79
CA GLY A 63 6.22 9.40 -11.06
C GLY A 63 4.76 9.09 -10.72
N GLN A 64 4.33 7.83 -10.84
CA GLN A 64 3.03 7.39 -10.35
C GLN A 64 3.10 7.13 -8.84
N LEU A 65 1.95 7.16 -8.20
CA LEU A 65 1.79 6.75 -6.80
C LEU A 65 0.99 5.46 -6.73
N TRP A 66 1.41 4.60 -5.82
CA TRP A 66 0.75 3.35 -5.47
C TRP A 66 0.33 3.42 -4.02
N VAL A 67 -0.92 3.10 -3.73
CA VAL A 67 -1.46 3.19 -2.37
C VAL A 67 -2.31 1.97 -2.04
N THR A 68 -2.08 1.41 -0.86
CA THR A 68 -2.92 0.35 -0.30
C THR A 68 -4.01 0.93 0.60
N SER A 69 -5.15 0.27 0.62
CA SER A 69 -6.23 0.46 1.59
C SER A 69 -6.39 -0.82 2.40
N ARG A 70 -6.52 -0.72 3.71
CA ARG A 70 -6.82 -1.86 4.59
C ARG A 70 -8.30 -2.26 4.55
N GLY A 71 -9.15 -1.46 3.90
CA GLY A 71 -10.59 -1.63 3.96
C GLY A 71 -11.16 -1.33 5.35
N ASP A 72 -12.29 -1.96 5.70
CA ASP A 72 -12.99 -1.72 6.97
C ASP A 72 -12.91 -2.91 7.93
N ASN A 73 -12.14 -3.95 7.58
CA ASN A 73 -12.04 -5.22 8.31
C ASN A 73 -13.36 -5.99 8.43
N ALA A 74 -14.37 -5.65 7.64
CA ALA A 74 -15.71 -6.27 7.68
C ALA A 74 -16.21 -6.61 6.26
N THR A 75 -16.62 -5.59 5.52
CA THR A 75 -17.28 -5.74 4.22
C THR A 75 -16.41 -5.30 3.04
N LEU A 76 -15.50 -4.35 3.27
CA LEU A 76 -14.58 -3.83 2.26
C LEU A 76 -13.20 -4.45 2.45
N PRO A 77 -12.75 -5.32 1.54
CA PRO A 77 -11.43 -5.94 1.63
C PRO A 77 -10.31 -4.93 1.36
N PRO A 78 -9.07 -5.28 1.74
CA PRO A 78 -7.90 -4.54 1.30
C PRO A 78 -7.85 -4.38 -0.22
N SER A 79 -7.21 -3.33 -0.68
CA SER A 79 -7.14 -3.04 -2.10
C SER A 79 -5.93 -2.19 -2.46
N LEU A 80 -5.54 -2.22 -3.74
CA LEU A 80 -4.41 -1.51 -4.31
C LEU A 80 -4.90 -0.53 -5.38
N TYR A 81 -4.54 0.73 -5.22
CA TYR A 81 -4.84 1.79 -6.18
C TYR A 81 -3.56 2.37 -6.75
N TRP A 82 -3.65 2.92 -7.95
CA TRP A 82 -2.59 3.70 -8.55
C TRP A 82 -3.13 5.08 -8.97
N LEU A 83 -2.25 6.07 -8.90
CA LEU A 83 -2.50 7.44 -9.30
C LEU A 83 -1.42 7.85 -10.29
N SER A 84 -1.78 8.64 -11.27
CA SER A 84 -0.84 9.20 -12.25
C SER A 84 -1.01 10.71 -12.38
N PRO A 85 0.08 11.43 -12.76
CA PRO A 85 -0.06 12.82 -13.14
C PRO A 85 -0.82 12.93 -14.46
N GLY A 86 -1.72 13.89 -14.52
CA GLY A 86 -2.36 14.32 -15.77
C GLY A 86 -1.44 15.20 -16.62
N ASP A 87 -1.95 15.68 -17.74
CA ASP A 87 -1.23 16.59 -18.65
C ASP A 87 -0.87 17.94 -17.99
N ASP A 88 -1.62 18.32 -16.98
CA ASP A 88 -1.37 19.50 -16.13
C ASP A 88 -0.35 19.24 -15.01
N GLY A 89 0.14 18.03 -14.88
CA GLY A 89 1.03 17.58 -13.81
C GLY A 89 0.33 17.28 -12.49
N GLU A 90 -1.01 17.42 -12.42
CA GLU A 90 -1.75 17.13 -11.20
C GLU A 90 -2.06 15.64 -11.05
N MET A 91 -1.78 15.11 -9.87
CA MET A 91 -2.02 13.70 -9.55
C MET A 91 -3.51 13.39 -9.45
N SER A 92 -3.95 12.32 -10.08
CA SER A 92 -5.33 11.83 -10.02
C SER A 92 -5.39 10.31 -9.95
N VAL A 93 -6.49 9.77 -9.43
CA VAL A 93 -6.70 8.31 -9.36
C VAL A 93 -6.84 7.76 -10.77
N GLY A 94 -5.91 6.88 -11.17
CA GLY A 94 -5.94 6.18 -12.44
C GLY A 94 -6.78 4.92 -12.41
N GLY A 95 -6.75 4.20 -11.29
CA GLY A 95 -7.56 3.00 -11.15
C GLY A 95 -7.23 2.14 -9.93
N LYS A 96 -7.79 0.94 -9.95
CA LYS A 96 -7.62 -0.11 -8.95
C LYS A 96 -7.08 -1.36 -9.63
N VAL A 97 -6.12 -2.03 -9.00
CA VAL A 97 -5.70 -3.39 -9.38
C VAL A 97 -6.47 -4.39 -8.53
N ASP A 98 -6.96 -5.46 -9.15
CA ASP A 98 -7.75 -6.49 -8.47
C ASP A 98 -6.87 -7.44 -7.66
N VAL A 99 -6.34 -6.92 -6.54
CA VAL A 99 -5.58 -7.67 -5.54
C VAL A 99 -5.88 -7.13 -4.14
N GLN A 100 -5.76 -7.98 -3.14
CA GLN A 100 -5.90 -7.60 -1.74
C GLN A 100 -4.51 -7.32 -1.17
N ALA A 101 -4.07 -6.07 -1.21
CA ALA A 101 -2.75 -5.65 -0.74
C ALA A 101 -2.85 -4.77 0.52
N THR A 102 -2.08 -5.08 1.54
CA THR A 102 -1.89 -4.25 2.73
C THR A 102 -0.48 -3.69 2.81
N GLU A 103 0.52 -4.45 2.37
CA GLU A 103 1.93 -4.06 2.33
C GLU A 103 2.45 -4.15 0.90
N MET A 104 3.43 -3.33 0.54
CA MET A 104 4.05 -3.37 -0.78
C MET A 104 5.49 -2.88 -0.80
N ALA A 105 6.25 -3.40 -1.77
CA ALA A 105 7.55 -2.89 -2.19
C ALA A 105 7.59 -2.79 -3.72
N ILE A 106 8.28 -1.79 -4.27
CA ILE A 106 8.42 -1.60 -5.71
C ILE A 106 9.89 -1.68 -6.08
N VAL A 107 10.22 -2.54 -7.05
CA VAL A 107 11.56 -2.68 -7.61
C VAL A 107 11.47 -2.80 -9.14
N GLY A 108 12.07 -1.84 -9.83
CA GLY A 108 11.96 -1.76 -11.29
C GLY A 108 10.51 -1.54 -11.71
N ASP A 109 9.98 -2.43 -12.53
CA ASP A 109 8.60 -2.41 -13.03
C ASP A 109 7.67 -3.38 -12.29
N THR A 110 8.13 -3.90 -11.16
CA THR A 110 7.36 -4.89 -10.40
C THR A 110 7.03 -4.34 -9.01
N LEU A 111 5.75 -4.38 -8.66
CA LEU A 111 5.26 -4.19 -7.30
C LEU A 111 5.01 -5.56 -6.69
N TYR A 112 5.64 -5.80 -5.56
CA TYR A 112 5.46 -6.96 -4.69
C TYR A 112 4.47 -6.58 -3.60
N TYR A 113 3.50 -7.44 -3.31
CA TYR A 113 2.51 -7.17 -2.26
C TYR A 113 2.26 -8.37 -1.36
N ILE A 114 1.82 -8.07 -0.16
CA ILE A 114 1.20 -9.02 0.76
C ILE A 114 -0.12 -8.44 1.25
N GLY A 115 -1.11 -9.32 1.46
CA GLY A 115 -2.48 -8.96 1.82
C GLY A 115 -2.91 -9.57 3.15
N THR A 116 -2.24 -9.22 4.25
CA THR A 116 -2.58 -9.70 5.57
C THR A 116 -3.73 -8.90 6.17
N THR A 117 -4.77 -9.60 6.64
CA THR A 117 -5.87 -9.00 7.42
C THR A 117 -6.06 -9.75 8.71
N ASP A 118 -6.56 -9.08 9.74
CA ASP A 118 -6.95 -9.73 11.00
C ASP A 118 -7.97 -10.84 10.77
N ALA A 119 -8.89 -10.66 9.84
CA ALA A 119 -9.89 -11.66 9.48
C ALA A 119 -9.27 -12.89 8.82
N ALA A 120 -8.28 -12.71 7.94
CA ALA A 120 -7.56 -13.81 7.32
C ALA A 120 -6.76 -14.60 8.35
N VAL A 121 -6.04 -13.92 9.23
CA VAL A 121 -5.26 -14.53 10.32
C VAL A 121 -6.15 -15.31 11.28
N LYS A 122 -7.23 -14.71 11.78
CA LYS A 122 -8.18 -15.38 12.70
C LYS A 122 -8.92 -16.53 12.04
N GLY A 123 -9.16 -16.47 10.73
CA GLY A 123 -9.84 -17.50 9.96
C GLY A 123 -8.94 -18.63 9.46
N GLY A 124 -7.63 -18.59 9.74
CA GLY A 124 -6.66 -19.58 9.24
C GLY A 124 -6.55 -19.60 7.71
N LYS A 125 -6.88 -18.51 7.03
CA LYS A 125 -6.78 -18.37 5.58
C LYS A 125 -5.34 -18.03 5.20
N SER A 126 -4.92 -18.51 4.03
CA SER A 126 -3.66 -18.10 3.43
C SER A 126 -3.68 -16.58 3.17
N VAL A 127 -2.54 -15.94 3.41
CA VAL A 127 -2.34 -14.54 3.09
C VAL A 127 -2.04 -14.40 1.60
N ASP A 128 -2.72 -13.50 0.92
CA ASP A 128 -2.42 -13.20 -0.48
C ASP A 128 -1.04 -12.56 -0.58
N MET A 129 -0.21 -13.09 -1.47
CA MET A 129 1.10 -12.53 -1.78
C MET A 129 1.32 -12.65 -3.28
N GLY A 130 1.73 -11.57 -3.92
CA GLY A 130 1.89 -11.62 -5.37
C GLY A 130 2.64 -10.45 -5.97
N LEU A 131 2.52 -10.37 -7.28
CA LEU A 131 3.25 -9.44 -8.14
C LEU A 131 2.27 -8.68 -9.03
N VAL A 132 2.55 -7.39 -9.21
CA VAL A 132 1.83 -6.50 -10.13
C VAL A 132 2.84 -5.84 -11.07
N ASP A 133 2.52 -5.82 -12.36
CA ASP A 133 3.21 -5.02 -13.36
C ASP A 133 2.71 -3.56 -13.22
N ILE A 134 3.62 -2.65 -12.84
CA ILE A 134 3.27 -1.25 -12.62
C ILE A 134 3.12 -0.45 -13.92
N VAL A 135 3.59 -0.95 -15.04
CA VAL A 135 3.44 -0.32 -16.35
C VAL A 135 2.10 -0.68 -16.97
N ALA A 136 1.76 -1.97 -16.93
CA ALA A 136 0.50 -2.48 -17.45
C ALA A 136 -0.68 -2.31 -16.46
N HIS A 137 -0.40 -1.97 -15.18
CA HIS A 137 -1.36 -1.90 -14.08
C HIS A 137 -2.15 -3.23 -13.91
N LYS A 138 -1.44 -4.36 -14.00
CA LYS A 138 -2.05 -5.70 -14.01
C LYS A 138 -1.32 -6.66 -13.09
N THR A 139 -2.09 -7.55 -12.50
CA THR A 139 -1.55 -8.66 -11.72
C THR A 139 -0.74 -9.59 -12.62
N ILE A 140 0.53 -9.85 -12.25
CA ILE A 140 1.39 -10.86 -12.86
C ILE A 140 1.12 -12.22 -12.23
N SER A 141 1.07 -12.25 -10.90
CA SER A 141 0.86 -13.48 -10.12
C SER A 141 0.20 -13.14 -8.80
N THR A 142 -0.66 -14.02 -8.31
CA THR A 142 -1.25 -14.00 -6.98
C THR A 142 -0.52 -14.94 -6.01
N THR A 143 0.54 -15.61 -6.47
CA THR A 143 1.38 -16.49 -5.68
C THR A 143 2.83 -16.05 -5.81
N LEU A 144 3.43 -15.60 -4.73
CA LEU A 144 4.82 -15.14 -4.71
C LEU A 144 5.79 -16.27 -4.41
N PHE A 145 5.40 -17.19 -3.52
CA PHE A 145 6.17 -18.37 -3.11
C PHE A 145 5.30 -19.60 -3.01
N ASP A 146 5.92 -20.79 -3.13
CA ASP A 146 5.29 -22.01 -2.64
C ASP A 146 5.26 -21.96 -1.11
N ALA A 147 4.10 -22.21 -0.51
CA ALA A 147 3.94 -22.25 0.94
C ALA A 147 4.91 -23.22 1.65
N LYS A 148 5.39 -24.25 0.90
CA LYS A 148 6.40 -25.20 1.40
C LYS A 148 7.81 -24.59 1.51
N GLU A 149 8.10 -23.53 0.76
CA GLU A 149 9.42 -22.89 0.71
C GLU A 149 9.63 -21.88 1.82
N VAL A 150 8.54 -21.23 2.26
CA VAL A 150 8.61 -20.14 3.26
C VAL A 150 8.27 -20.58 4.69
N GLY A 151 7.85 -21.82 4.89
CA GLY A 151 7.40 -22.33 6.19
C GLY A 151 6.05 -21.73 6.62
N GLU A 152 5.64 -22.04 7.85
CA GLU A 152 4.40 -21.51 8.40
C GLU A 152 4.57 -20.03 8.81
N MET A 153 3.89 -19.13 8.12
CA MET A 153 3.75 -17.74 8.51
C MET A 153 2.38 -17.51 9.15
N THR A 154 2.39 -16.82 10.27
CA THR A 154 1.16 -16.52 11.00
C THR A 154 0.58 -15.17 10.60
N MET A 155 1.41 -14.15 10.54
CA MET A 155 1.01 -12.79 10.22
C MET A 155 2.12 -12.07 9.43
N PRO A 156 2.27 -12.32 8.13
CA PRO A 156 3.17 -11.55 7.28
C PRO A 156 2.79 -10.07 7.36
N TYR A 157 3.72 -9.23 7.78
CA TYR A 157 3.43 -7.83 8.09
C TYR A 157 4.33 -6.84 7.34
N GLY A 158 5.52 -7.22 6.99
CA GLY A 158 6.45 -6.34 6.31
C GLY A 158 7.13 -7.03 5.13
N ILE A 159 7.41 -6.25 4.11
CA ILE A 159 8.05 -6.69 2.88
C ILE A 159 9.13 -5.70 2.47
N ALA A 160 10.29 -6.22 2.11
CA ALA A 160 11.35 -5.45 1.45
C ALA A 160 12.00 -6.29 0.35
N VAL A 161 12.47 -5.64 -0.68
CA VAL A 161 13.20 -6.29 -1.79
C VAL A 161 14.48 -5.52 -2.03
N ASN A 162 15.61 -6.23 -2.04
CA ASN A 162 16.89 -5.63 -2.40
C ASN A 162 16.87 -5.27 -3.90
N PRO A 163 17.04 -4.00 -4.27
CA PRO A 163 16.93 -3.58 -5.68
C PRO A 163 18.07 -4.12 -6.56
N TYR A 164 19.19 -4.53 -5.98
CA TYR A 164 20.37 -5.02 -6.70
C TYR A 164 20.38 -6.55 -6.84
N THR A 165 20.23 -7.26 -5.72
CA THR A 165 20.29 -8.73 -5.69
C THR A 165 18.95 -9.38 -5.96
N LYS A 166 17.85 -8.63 -5.79
CA LYS A 166 16.47 -9.13 -5.84
C LYS A 166 16.11 -10.07 -4.71
N ASP A 167 16.95 -10.10 -3.66
CA ASP A 167 16.59 -10.82 -2.45
C ASP A 167 15.33 -10.24 -1.83
N PHE A 168 14.44 -11.11 -1.44
CA PHE A 168 13.16 -10.80 -0.87
C PHE A 168 13.19 -11.04 0.64
N TYR A 169 12.77 -10.06 1.40
CA TYR A 169 12.70 -10.12 2.86
C TYR A 169 11.23 -10.00 3.28
N LEU A 170 10.76 -11.01 3.97
CA LEU A 170 9.42 -11.07 4.51
C LEU A 170 9.49 -11.15 6.03
N MET A 171 8.77 -10.28 6.70
CA MET A 171 8.71 -10.22 8.16
C MET A 171 7.38 -10.75 8.65
N ASP A 172 7.41 -11.70 9.58
CA ASP A 172 6.23 -12.25 10.23
C ASP A 172 6.09 -11.67 11.63
N ALA A 173 5.05 -10.90 11.87
CA ALA A 173 4.72 -10.32 13.17
C ALA A 173 4.17 -11.34 14.16
N LYS A 174 3.89 -12.56 13.70
CA LYS A 174 3.27 -13.63 14.50
C LYS A 174 2.04 -13.14 15.26
N ASN A 175 2.11 -13.10 16.57
CA ASN A 175 1.01 -12.67 17.45
C ASN A 175 1.33 -11.39 18.23
N TYR A 176 2.41 -10.68 17.86
CA TYR A 176 2.97 -9.51 18.57
C TYR A 176 3.42 -9.76 20.01
N VAL A 177 3.46 -11.01 20.47
CA VAL A 177 3.82 -11.39 21.84
C VAL A 177 5.08 -12.28 21.87
N SER A 178 5.15 -13.29 21.00
CA SER A 178 6.32 -14.15 20.88
C SER A 178 7.34 -13.57 19.92
N SER A 179 8.65 -13.76 20.23
CA SER A 179 9.71 -13.41 19.29
C SER A 179 9.57 -14.19 17.98
N GLY A 180 9.87 -13.50 16.88
CA GLY A 180 9.95 -14.09 15.55
C GLY A 180 11.15 -15.01 15.36
#